data_68d58c3e36b76f3ca59d35bcd9ec7b8f
#
_entry.id   68d58c3e36b76f3ca59d35bcd9ec7b8f
#
_cell.length_a   1.000
_cell.length_b   1.000
_cell.length_c   1.000
_cell.angle_alpha   90.00
_cell.angle_beta   90.00
_cell.angle_gamma   90.00
#
_symmetry.space_group_name_H-M   'P 1'
#
loop_
_entity.id
_entity.type
_entity.pdbx_description
1 polymer ?
#
loop_
_entity_poly.entity_id
_entity_poly.type
_entity_poly.pdbx_seq_one_letter_code
_entity_poly.pdbx_strand_id
1 'polypeptide(L)'
;MKVSQNNQRLQKTKYLGSSAKDRVELEDRQRVHRGFSATSKGETSEFEYGSLERILSRDNLLTAMKRVISNKGSHGIDGMTVYELRQFLKDNWLQIKESILNNEYKPMPVRRVEIPKPNGGIRLLGIPTVLDRFIQQAIAQELNYIYDENFSENSFGFRPRRGAKDAIQK
;
A
#
# COMPACT_ATOMS: atom_id res chain seq x y z
N MET A 1 24.95 34.76 -36.19
CA MET A 1 25.02 34.04 -34.89
C MET A 1 23.65 33.99 -34.28
N LYS A 2 22.95 32.88 -34.37
CA LYS A 2 21.62 32.69 -33.77
C LYS A 2 21.80 31.84 -32.50
N VAL A 3 21.50 32.42 -31.33
CA VAL A 3 21.53 31.74 -30.06
C VAL A 3 20.22 30.98 -29.92
N SER A 4 20.32 29.69 -29.78
CA SER A 4 19.23 28.75 -29.57
C SER A 4 18.67 28.91 -28.15
N GLN A 5 17.44 29.33 -28.03
CA GLN A 5 16.70 29.30 -26.78
C GLN A 5 16.19 27.86 -26.53
N ASN A 6 16.79 27.22 -25.56
CA ASN A 6 16.41 25.87 -25.17
C ASN A 6 15.23 25.94 -24.20
N ASN A 7 14.09 25.48 -24.66
CA ASN A 7 12.81 25.39 -23.97
C ASN A 7 12.90 24.47 -22.75
N GLN A 8 13.02 25.02 -21.56
CA GLN A 8 12.70 24.30 -20.32
C GLN A 8 11.19 24.17 -20.20
N ARG A 9 10.66 23.08 -20.73
CA ARG A 9 9.30 22.65 -20.38
C ARG A 9 9.31 22.20 -18.93
N LEU A 10 8.87 23.08 -18.06
CA LEU A 10 8.36 22.77 -16.74
C LEU A 10 7.23 21.75 -16.91
N GLN A 11 7.49 20.49 -16.62
CA GLN A 11 6.45 19.51 -16.41
C GLN A 11 5.71 19.90 -15.13
N LYS A 12 4.63 20.66 -15.28
CA LYS A 12 3.57 20.77 -14.29
C LYS A 12 3.01 19.34 -14.15
N THR A 13 3.42 18.64 -13.13
CA THR A 13 2.69 17.47 -12.63
C THR A 13 1.31 17.97 -12.20
N LYS A 14 0.35 17.85 -13.08
CA LYS A 14 -1.06 17.98 -12.74
C LYS A 14 -1.36 16.88 -11.72
N TYR A 15 -1.51 17.28 -10.47
CA TYR A 15 -2.26 16.52 -9.50
C TYR A 15 -3.72 16.50 -9.95
N LEU A 16 -4.03 15.61 -10.86
CA LEU A 16 -5.39 15.29 -11.23
C LEU A 16 -5.96 14.39 -10.14
N GLY A 17 -6.85 14.99 -9.36
CA GLY A 17 -8.02 14.42 -8.75
C GLY A 17 -7.91 13.06 -8.04
N SER A 18 -7.87 13.11 -6.72
CA SER A 18 -8.14 12.06 -5.75
C SER A 18 -9.44 11.25 -5.98
N SER A 19 -10.29 11.64 -6.92
CA SER A 19 -11.67 11.16 -7.04
C SER A 19 -11.83 9.68 -7.40
N ALA A 20 -10.90 9.07 -8.14
CA ALA A 20 -11.01 7.67 -8.50
C ALA A 20 -10.42 6.71 -7.43
N LYS A 21 -9.34 7.12 -6.78
CA LYS A 21 -8.77 6.37 -5.64
C LYS A 21 -9.71 6.37 -4.45
N ASP A 22 -10.32 7.51 -4.15
CA ASP A 22 -11.25 7.68 -3.04
C ASP A 22 -12.54 6.86 -3.23
N ARG A 23 -13.02 6.68 -4.48
CA ARG A 23 -14.17 5.82 -4.77
C ARG A 23 -13.86 4.35 -4.57
N VAL A 24 -12.71 3.88 -5.01
CA VAL A 24 -12.31 2.47 -4.82
C VAL A 24 -12.12 2.15 -3.33
N GLU A 25 -11.52 3.05 -2.55
CA GLU A 25 -11.40 2.88 -1.10
C GLU A 25 -12.75 2.95 -0.37
N LEU A 26 -13.70 3.77 -0.86
CA LEU A 26 -15.05 3.85 -0.31
C LEU A 26 -15.87 2.58 -0.60
N GLU A 27 -15.77 2.05 -1.81
CA GLU A 27 -16.46 0.81 -2.20
C GLU A 27 -15.90 -0.41 -1.46
N ASP A 28 -14.59 -0.50 -1.29
CA ASP A 28 -13.96 -1.56 -0.50
C ASP A 28 -14.33 -1.48 0.99
N ARG A 29 -14.40 -0.29 1.58
CA ARG A 29 -14.84 -0.11 2.96
C ARG A 29 -16.33 -0.39 3.16
N GLN A 30 -17.19 0.03 2.23
CA GLN A 30 -18.61 -0.28 2.28
C GLN A 30 -18.89 -1.78 2.09
N ARG A 31 -18.07 -2.49 1.29
CA ARG A 31 -18.13 -3.95 1.20
C ARG A 31 -17.74 -4.63 2.51
N VAL A 32 -16.68 -4.16 3.16
CA VAL A 32 -16.25 -4.69 4.45
C VAL A 32 -17.31 -4.43 5.52
N HIS A 33 -17.87 -3.21 5.59
CA HIS A 33 -18.96 -2.90 6.55
C HIS A 33 -20.27 -3.62 6.23
N ARG A 34 -20.65 -3.83 4.96
CA ARG A 34 -21.85 -4.60 4.61
C ARG A 34 -21.70 -6.09 4.87
N GLY A 35 -20.49 -6.64 4.80
CA GLY A 35 -20.21 -8.02 5.19
C GLY A 35 -20.41 -8.28 6.69
N PHE A 36 -20.26 -7.25 7.52
CA PHE A 36 -20.46 -7.36 8.97
C PHE A 36 -21.90 -7.07 9.45
N SER A 37 -22.74 -6.47 8.60
CA SER A 37 -24.12 -6.13 8.95
C SER A 37 -25.16 -7.13 8.42
N ALA A 38 -24.77 -8.11 7.64
CA ALA A 38 -25.66 -9.18 7.21
C ALA A 38 -25.65 -10.30 8.25
N THR A 39 -26.59 -10.26 9.15
CA THR A 39 -27.00 -11.33 10.07
C THR A 39 -27.24 -12.61 9.30
N SER A 40 -26.23 -13.43 9.15
CA SER A 40 -26.38 -14.87 9.02
C SER A 40 -25.80 -15.48 10.29
N LYS A 41 -26.66 -16.05 11.09
CA LYS A 41 -26.29 -16.94 12.18
C LYS A 41 -25.43 -18.06 11.60
N GLY A 42 -24.20 -18.16 12.10
CA GLY A 42 -23.30 -19.27 11.83
C GLY A 42 -22.06 -18.89 11.01
N GLU A 43 -20.99 -18.70 11.74
CA GLU A 43 -19.58 -18.50 11.41
C GLU A 43 -19.09 -17.05 11.64
N THR A 44 -19.05 -16.67 12.90
CA THR A 44 -18.12 -15.65 13.38
C THR A 44 -16.71 -16.16 13.07
N SER A 45 -15.96 -15.42 12.23
CA SER A 45 -14.56 -15.73 12.05
C SER A 45 -13.88 -15.69 13.42
N GLU A 46 -13.48 -16.86 13.94
CA GLU A 46 -12.86 -17.07 15.26
C GLU A 46 -11.52 -16.32 15.44
N PHE A 47 -11.10 -15.54 14.46
CA PHE A 47 -9.80 -14.87 14.47
C PHE A 47 -9.92 -13.47 15.07
N GLU A 48 -9.14 -13.24 16.11
CA GLU A 48 -8.95 -11.93 16.73
C GLU A 48 -8.39 -10.92 15.72
N TYR A 49 -8.88 -9.68 15.77
CA TYR A 49 -8.38 -8.60 14.91
C TYR A 49 -6.88 -8.39 15.10
N GLY A 50 -6.14 -8.27 14.01
CA GLY A 50 -4.69 -8.12 14.01
C GLY A 50 -3.93 -9.42 14.19
N SER A 51 -4.62 -10.56 14.32
CA SER A 51 -3.96 -11.87 14.34
C SER A 51 -3.26 -12.16 13.01
N LEU A 52 -2.25 -12.99 13.06
CA LEU A 52 -1.50 -13.38 11.86
C LEU A 52 -2.40 -14.10 10.85
N GLU A 53 -3.34 -14.92 11.34
CA GLU A 53 -4.32 -15.62 10.52
C GLU A 53 -5.20 -14.66 9.75
N ARG A 54 -5.61 -13.57 10.37
CA ARG A 54 -6.44 -12.54 9.74
C ARG A 54 -5.64 -11.74 8.72
N ILE A 55 -4.39 -11.36 9.03
CA ILE A 55 -3.47 -10.73 8.09
C ILE A 55 -3.29 -11.62 6.85
N LEU A 56 -3.13 -12.93 7.04
CA LEU A 56 -2.94 -13.91 5.98
C LEU A 56 -4.26 -14.46 5.40
N SER A 57 -5.41 -13.89 5.77
CA SER A 57 -6.69 -14.28 5.20
C SER A 57 -6.76 -13.98 3.71
N ARG A 58 -7.50 -14.81 2.96
CA ARG A 58 -7.60 -14.69 1.51
C ARG A 58 -8.09 -13.31 1.06
N ASP A 59 -9.10 -12.76 1.73
CA ASP A 59 -9.72 -11.49 1.33
C ASP A 59 -8.78 -10.31 1.57
N ASN A 60 -8.08 -10.30 2.71
CA ASN A 60 -7.07 -9.29 3.01
C ASN A 60 -5.91 -9.35 2.02
N LEU A 61 -5.40 -10.54 1.69
CA LEU A 61 -4.32 -10.72 0.71
C LEU A 61 -4.74 -10.32 -0.71
N LEU A 62 -5.96 -10.63 -1.14
CA LEU A 62 -6.46 -10.20 -2.44
C LEU A 62 -6.57 -8.68 -2.53
N THR A 63 -7.00 -8.03 -1.46
CA THR A 63 -7.07 -6.58 -1.38
C THR A 63 -5.66 -5.96 -1.40
N ALA A 64 -4.72 -6.50 -0.64
CA ALA A 64 -3.32 -6.07 -0.63
C ALA A 64 -2.69 -6.18 -2.03
N MET A 65 -2.88 -7.32 -2.70
CA MET A 65 -2.38 -7.54 -4.05
C MET A 65 -2.94 -6.50 -5.05
N LYS A 66 -4.25 -6.25 -5.03
CA LYS A 66 -4.88 -5.25 -5.89
C LYS A 66 -4.28 -3.85 -5.67
N ARG A 67 -4.07 -3.45 -4.41
CA ARG A 67 -3.49 -2.14 -4.05
C ARG A 67 -2.05 -2.01 -4.52
N VAL A 68 -1.22 -3.04 -4.31
CA VAL A 68 0.18 -3.04 -4.77
C VAL A 68 0.27 -2.93 -6.28
N ILE A 69 -0.56 -3.68 -7.02
CA ILE A 69 -0.60 -3.61 -8.49
C ILE A 69 -1.09 -2.24 -8.97
N SER A 70 -2.15 -1.70 -8.35
CA SER A 70 -2.71 -0.39 -8.75
C SER A 70 -1.76 0.78 -8.51
N ASN A 71 -0.89 0.68 -7.51
CA ASN A 71 0.12 1.69 -7.22
C ASN A 71 1.25 1.75 -8.25
N LYS A 72 1.40 0.74 -9.11
CA LYS A 72 2.38 0.71 -10.22
C LYS A 72 3.81 1.10 -9.80
N GLY A 73 4.19 0.75 -8.56
CA GLY A 73 5.49 1.10 -7.99
C GLY A 73 6.63 0.36 -8.70
N SER A 74 7.81 0.98 -8.68
CA SER A 74 9.04 0.43 -9.25
C SER A 74 9.44 -0.91 -8.60
N HIS A 75 10.19 -1.74 -9.31
CA HIS A 75 10.74 -3.00 -8.78
C HIS A 75 11.73 -2.78 -7.63
N GLY A 76 11.89 -3.80 -6.79
CA GLY A 76 12.91 -3.83 -5.74
C GLY A 76 14.28 -4.22 -6.26
N ILE A 77 15.12 -4.80 -5.40
CA ILE A 77 16.45 -5.30 -5.75
C ILE A 77 16.40 -6.57 -6.59
N ASP A 78 15.31 -7.32 -6.48
CA ASP A 78 15.03 -8.57 -7.21
C ASP A 78 14.61 -8.37 -8.66
N GLY A 79 14.32 -7.12 -9.07
CA GLY A 79 13.88 -6.78 -10.42
C GLY A 79 12.43 -7.15 -10.73
N MET A 80 11.69 -7.83 -9.82
CA MET A 80 10.32 -8.25 -10.04
C MET A 80 9.39 -7.04 -10.14
N THR A 81 8.55 -7.02 -11.18
CA THR A 81 7.55 -5.97 -11.40
C THR A 81 6.24 -6.29 -10.66
N VAL A 82 5.41 -5.28 -10.44
CA VAL A 82 4.08 -5.47 -9.82
C VAL A 82 3.14 -6.35 -10.64
N TYR A 83 3.35 -6.46 -11.95
CA TYR A 83 2.53 -7.28 -12.84
C TYR A 83 2.83 -8.78 -12.71
N GLU A 84 4.05 -9.11 -12.33
CA GLU A 84 4.51 -10.49 -12.10
C GLU A 84 4.06 -11.04 -10.75
N LEU A 85 3.69 -10.15 -9.81
CA LEU A 85 3.31 -10.53 -8.44
C LEU A 85 2.23 -11.63 -8.41
N ARG A 86 1.21 -11.52 -9.26
CA ARG A 86 0.11 -12.51 -9.27
C ARG A 86 0.58 -13.91 -9.61
N GLN A 87 1.43 -14.04 -10.62
CA GLN A 87 1.95 -15.35 -11.03
C GLN A 87 2.92 -15.86 -9.98
N PHE A 88 3.82 -15.01 -9.51
CA PHE A 88 4.77 -15.36 -8.45
C PHE A 88 4.07 -15.90 -7.18
N LEU A 89 2.98 -15.26 -6.74
CA LEU A 89 2.20 -15.72 -5.59
C LEU A 89 1.49 -17.05 -5.85
N LYS A 90 1.03 -17.32 -7.07
CA LYS A 90 0.42 -18.61 -7.40
C LYS A 90 1.42 -19.77 -7.21
N ASP A 91 2.64 -19.53 -7.58
CA ASP A 91 3.66 -20.58 -7.62
C ASP A 91 4.34 -20.75 -6.25
N ASN A 92 4.45 -19.68 -5.44
CA ASN A 92 5.30 -19.68 -4.25
C ASN A 92 4.53 -19.40 -2.94
N TRP A 93 3.23 -19.09 -2.98
CA TRP A 93 2.51 -18.61 -1.79
C TRP A 93 2.53 -19.57 -0.61
N LEU A 94 2.42 -20.87 -0.84
CA LEU A 94 2.41 -21.86 0.24
C LEU A 94 3.71 -21.81 1.05
N GLN A 95 4.85 -21.76 0.38
CA GLN A 95 6.16 -21.69 1.02
C GLN A 95 6.35 -20.36 1.76
N ILE A 96 5.91 -19.24 1.15
CA ILE A 96 5.98 -17.91 1.76
C ILE A 96 5.11 -17.87 3.02
N LYS A 97 3.88 -18.34 2.93
CA LYS A 97 2.97 -18.40 4.08
C LYS A 97 3.55 -19.23 5.23
N GLU A 98 4.10 -20.39 4.92
CA GLU A 98 4.74 -21.27 5.91
C GLU A 98 5.93 -20.58 6.59
N SER A 99 6.81 -19.93 5.82
CA SER A 99 7.93 -19.17 6.37
C SER A 99 7.49 -18.01 7.28
N ILE A 100 6.36 -17.36 6.98
CA ILE A 100 5.80 -16.29 7.82
C ILE A 100 5.27 -16.90 9.14
N LEU A 101 4.52 -18.00 9.06
CA LEU A 101 3.95 -18.67 10.23
C LEU A 101 5.03 -19.21 11.17
N ASN A 102 6.14 -19.67 10.62
CA ASN A 102 7.30 -20.19 11.38
C ASN A 102 8.25 -19.09 11.86
N ASN A 103 7.96 -17.80 11.62
CA ASN A 103 8.87 -16.67 11.91
C ASN A 103 10.24 -16.74 11.18
N GLU A 104 10.28 -17.41 10.04
CA GLU A 104 11.49 -17.58 9.22
C GLU A 104 11.56 -16.56 8.07
N TYR A 105 10.45 -15.90 7.75
CA TYR A 105 10.40 -14.91 6.68
C TYR A 105 11.32 -13.71 6.99
N LYS A 106 12.25 -13.46 6.08
CA LYS A 106 13.17 -12.30 6.17
C LYS A 106 12.95 -11.40 4.96
N PRO A 107 12.57 -10.12 5.17
CA PRO A 107 12.46 -9.15 4.09
C PRO A 107 13.81 -9.01 3.36
N MET A 108 13.74 -8.81 2.05
CA MET A 108 14.94 -8.57 1.25
C MET A 108 15.49 -7.15 1.45
N PRO A 109 16.78 -6.93 1.19
CA PRO A 109 17.35 -5.58 1.18
C PRO A 109 16.62 -4.67 0.21
N VAL A 110 16.48 -3.39 0.58
CA VAL A 110 15.87 -2.40 -0.29
C VAL A 110 16.81 -1.98 -1.42
N ARG A 111 16.27 -1.74 -2.60
CA ARG A 111 17.02 -1.11 -3.70
C ARG A 111 17.16 0.38 -3.40
N ARG A 112 18.38 0.86 -3.26
CA ARG A 112 18.68 2.28 -3.02
C ARG A 112 18.61 3.07 -4.31
N VAL A 113 17.90 4.20 -4.30
CA VAL A 113 17.81 5.14 -5.41
C VAL A 113 18.11 6.54 -4.89
N GLU A 114 18.93 7.28 -5.62
CA GLU A 114 19.27 8.65 -5.32
C GLU A 114 18.35 9.60 -6.07
N ILE A 115 17.73 10.53 -5.36
CA ILE A 115 16.83 11.53 -5.93
C ILE A 115 17.43 12.91 -5.66
N PRO A 116 17.74 13.70 -6.71
CA PRO A 116 18.22 15.07 -6.52
C PRO A 116 17.13 15.93 -5.86
N LYS A 117 17.52 16.77 -4.90
CA LYS A 117 16.63 17.76 -4.30
C LYS A 117 16.63 19.06 -5.10
N PRO A 118 15.52 19.82 -5.16
CA PRO A 118 15.46 21.10 -5.85
C PRO A 118 16.47 22.14 -5.31
N ASN A 119 16.80 22.07 -4.03
CA ASN A 119 17.70 22.99 -3.34
C ASN A 119 19.15 22.50 -3.28
N GLY A 120 19.52 21.55 -4.12
CA GLY A 120 20.79 20.86 -4.05
C GLY A 120 20.81 19.73 -3.00
N GLY A 121 21.79 18.83 -3.13
CA GLY A 121 21.91 17.63 -2.31
C GLY A 121 21.08 16.43 -2.84
N ILE A 122 21.21 15.30 -2.16
CA ILE A 122 20.64 14.01 -2.58
C ILE A 122 19.70 13.50 -1.49
N ARG A 123 18.56 12.94 -1.90
CA ARG A 123 17.67 12.17 -1.04
C ARG A 123 17.81 10.68 -1.39
N LEU A 124 18.16 9.88 -0.42
CA LEU A 124 18.20 8.42 -0.58
C LEU A 124 16.81 7.84 -0.38
N LEU A 125 16.34 7.06 -1.36
CA LEU A 125 15.09 6.33 -1.29
C LEU A 125 15.39 4.83 -1.30
N GLY A 126 14.86 4.11 -0.33
CA GLY A 126 14.87 2.64 -0.30
C GLY A 126 13.59 2.09 -0.91
N ILE A 127 13.69 1.25 -1.93
CA ILE A 127 12.55 0.61 -2.59
C ILE A 127 12.54 -0.88 -2.20
N PRO A 128 11.58 -1.33 -1.38
CA PRO A 128 11.41 -2.74 -1.04
C PRO A 128 11.00 -3.57 -2.26
N THR A 129 11.17 -4.89 -2.18
CA THR A 129 10.66 -5.82 -3.20
C THR A 129 9.14 -5.73 -3.32
N VAL A 130 8.60 -6.19 -4.43
CA VAL A 130 7.13 -6.21 -4.62
C VAL A 130 6.47 -7.15 -3.63
N LEU A 131 7.11 -8.28 -3.30
CA LEU A 131 6.65 -9.22 -2.28
C LEU A 131 6.61 -8.58 -0.89
N ASP A 132 7.70 -7.90 -0.48
CA ASP A 132 7.73 -7.22 0.81
C ASP A 132 6.64 -6.15 0.93
N ARG A 133 6.43 -5.36 -0.14
CA ARG A 133 5.33 -4.37 -0.18
C ARG A 133 3.95 -5.02 -0.08
N PHE A 134 3.78 -6.19 -0.67
CA PHE A 134 2.52 -6.93 -0.59
C PHE A 134 2.24 -7.39 0.85
N ILE A 135 3.24 -7.94 1.54
CA ILE A 135 3.11 -8.35 2.94
C ILE A 135 2.88 -7.13 3.84
N GLN A 136 3.66 -6.07 3.67
CA GLN A 136 3.47 -4.80 4.39
C GLN A 136 2.08 -4.21 4.18
N GLN A 137 1.55 -4.27 2.95
CA GLN A 137 0.20 -3.81 2.65
C GLN A 137 -0.87 -4.65 3.36
N ALA A 138 -0.70 -5.96 3.44
CA ALA A 138 -1.62 -6.84 4.15
C ALA A 138 -1.64 -6.54 5.66
N ILE A 139 -0.46 -6.34 6.25
CA ILE A 139 -0.33 -5.93 7.65
C ILE A 139 -0.95 -4.55 7.89
N ALA A 140 -0.63 -3.57 7.05
CA ALA A 140 -1.12 -2.20 7.20
C ALA A 140 -2.66 -2.12 7.13
N GLN A 141 -3.32 -2.97 6.38
CA GLN A 141 -4.79 -3.00 6.28
C GLN A 141 -5.43 -3.39 7.62
N GLU A 142 -4.90 -4.42 8.26
CA GLU A 142 -5.39 -4.86 9.57
C GLU A 142 -5.04 -3.87 10.68
N LEU A 143 -3.82 -3.34 10.70
CA LEU A 143 -3.41 -2.35 11.69
C LEU A 143 -4.22 -1.05 11.54
N ASN A 144 -4.48 -0.57 10.34
CA ASN A 144 -5.33 0.60 10.12
C ASN A 144 -6.75 0.38 10.64
N TYR A 145 -7.29 -0.84 10.48
CA TYR A 145 -8.62 -1.15 10.99
C TYR A 145 -8.68 -1.03 12.51
N ILE A 146 -7.64 -1.49 13.21
CA ILE A 146 -7.58 -1.50 14.68
C ILE A 146 -7.29 -0.10 15.25
N TYR A 147 -6.34 0.60 14.65
CA TYR A 147 -5.76 1.80 15.26
C TYR A 147 -6.31 3.11 14.72
N ASP A 148 -6.98 3.13 13.54
CA ASP A 148 -7.44 4.38 12.93
C ASP A 148 -8.42 5.16 13.82
N GLU A 149 -9.25 4.46 14.56
CA GLU A 149 -10.21 5.07 15.49
C GLU A 149 -9.56 5.69 16.74
N ASN A 150 -8.37 5.20 17.11
CA ASN A 150 -7.64 5.66 18.29
C ASN A 150 -6.71 6.85 18.00
N PHE A 151 -6.50 7.21 16.74
CA PHE A 151 -5.68 8.35 16.40
C PHE A 151 -6.38 9.68 16.68
N SER A 152 -5.61 10.64 17.19
CA SER A 152 -6.08 12.02 17.40
C SER A 152 -6.77 12.59 16.15
N GLU A 153 -7.81 13.36 16.37
CA GLU A 153 -8.48 14.10 15.28
C GLU A 153 -7.57 15.06 14.53
N ASN A 154 -6.46 15.47 15.15
CA ASN A 154 -5.43 16.33 14.53
C ASN A 154 -4.40 15.53 13.71
N SER A 155 -4.50 14.21 13.65
CA SER A 155 -3.65 13.35 12.83
C SER A 155 -4.25 13.23 11.43
N PHE A 156 -3.56 13.77 10.42
CA PHE A 156 -4.02 13.81 9.03
C PHE A 156 -3.15 12.97 8.09
N GLY A 157 -1.86 12.77 8.44
CA GLY A 157 -0.91 12.07 7.60
C GLY A 157 -1.18 10.58 7.48
N PHE A 158 -1.17 10.05 6.25
CA PHE A 158 -1.32 8.62 5.93
C PHE A 158 -2.60 7.94 6.44
N ARG A 159 -3.60 8.71 6.80
CA ARG A 159 -4.91 8.20 7.23
C ARG A 159 -5.91 8.21 6.08
N PRO A 160 -6.81 7.21 6.02
CA PRO A 160 -7.89 7.20 5.06
C PRO A 160 -8.79 8.43 5.20
N ARG A 161 -9.19 9.03 4.09
CA ARG A 161 -10.09 10.21 4.03
C ARG A 161 -9.58 11.46 4.74
N ARG A 162 -8.31 11.53 5.10
CA ARG A 162 -7.66 12.71 5.68
C ARG A 162 -6.46 13.11 4.84
N GLY A 163 -6.28 14.38 4.61
CA GLY A 163 -5.21 14.90 3.79
C GLY A 163 -4.71 16.25 4.24
N ALA A 164 -3.67 16.75 3.57
CA ALA A 164 -3.08 18.05 3.89
C ALA A 164 -4.09 19.18 3.79
N LYS A 165 -5.06 19.10 2.87
CA LYS A 165 -6.11 20.12 2.73
C LYS A 165 -6.98 20.19 3.98
N ASP A 166 -7.37 19.06 4.53
CA ASP A 166 -8.20 19.01 5.74
C ASP A 166 -7.43 19.53 6.96
N ALA A 167 -6.11 19.29 7.02
CA ALA A 167 -5.24 19.81 8.06
C ALA A 167 -5.10 21.34 8.05
N ILE A 168 -5.22 21.97 6.87
CA ILE A 168 -5.15 23.43 6.73
C ILE A 168 -6.49 24.10 7.06
N GLN A 169 -7.60 23.39 6.85
CA GLN A 169 -8.95 23.90 7.08
C GLN A 169 -9.39 23.78 8.55
N LYS A 170 -8.68 23.05 9.38
CA LYS A 170 -8.94 22.89 10.82
C LYS A 170 -8.16 23.92 11.63
#